data_9ce28bc8020d88752c700ce6d59c8149
#
_entry.id   9ce28bc8020d88752c700ce6d59c8149
#
_cell.length_a   1.000
_cell.length_b   1.000
_cell.length_c   1.000
_cell.angle_alpha   90.00
_cell.angle_beta   90.00
_cell.angle_gamma   90.00
#
_symmetry.space_group_name_H-M   'P 1'
#
loop_
_entity.id
_entity.type
_entity.pdbx_description
1 polymer ?
#
loop_
_entity_poly.entity_id
_entity_poly.type
_entity_poly.pdbx_seq_one_letter_code
_entity_poly.pdbx_strand_id
1 'polypeptide(L)'
;MRVFHFSKLTLGVAILAASSSVFAVTLDGGAVAAPDQYGAKVAAEILKKGGNAVDAAVATAFTLAVTYPEAGNIGGGGFMTLYVEGKPYFLDYREIAPKAATKTMYLNEKGEVIENLSLVGAKAAGVPGTVMGLWEAHKRFGKLKWSELLTPAIGYAQTGFKVADQQYQYRQDAIALFNGKTNFGDYFGTMKPGEVFKQPELAKTLERIADKGPDDFYKGETAKLLIAQMKQDGGLITSDDLVDYKAKWREPMRIDWQGNTLYTAPLPSSGGIALAQLIGIKEQRAADFKGVELNSAKYIHLLSEIEKRVFADRADYLGDPQFSKVPVAQLTDPKYIAKRAGEVNPDAISATEKVRPGLEPHQTTHFSIVDKDGNAVSNTYTLNWDFGSGVVVKGAGFLLNDEMDDFSSKPGVANAFGVVGSDANAIEPGKRMLSSMSPSIVTRDGHVSLVLGTPGGSRIFTSIFQVLNNVY
;
A
#
# COMPACT_ATOMS: atom_id res chain seq x y z
N MET A 1 -43.45 -24.52 75.69
CA MET A 1 -43.82 -24.28 74.31
C MET A 1 -43.24 -22.92 73.92
N ARG A 2 -42.12 -22.92 73.22
CA ARG A 2 -41.45 -21.65 72.77
C ARG A 2 -41.80 -21.44 71.34
N VAL A 3 -42.46 -20.30 71.04
CA VAL A 3 -42.78 -19.87 69.69
C VAL A 3 -41.57 -19.11 69.08
N PHE A 4 -40.99 -19.60 68.00
CA PHE A 4 -39.97 -18.87 67.29
C PHE A 4 -40.60 -17.91 66.29
N HIS A 5 -40.24 -16.62 66.40
CA HIS A 5 -40.56 -15.62 65.37
C HIS A 5 -39.49 -15.62 64.29
N PHE A 6 -39.89 -15.89 63.06
CA PHE A 6 -39.04 -15.68 61.88
C PHE A 6 -39.12 -14.23 61.39
N SER A 7 -38.04 -13.51 61.57
CA SER A 7 -37.84 -12.20 60.97
C SER A 7 -37.48 -12.32 59.49
N LYS A 8 -38.23 -11.70 58.61
CA LYS A 8 -37.93 -11.61 57.16
C LYS A 8 -36.80 -10.59 56.94
N LEU A 9 -35.60 -11.05 56.60
CA LEU A 9 -34.52 -10.23 56.11
C LEU A 9 -34.72 -9.99 54.63
N THR A 10 -35.05 -8.76 54.24
CA THR A 10 -35.11 -8.32 52.84
C THR A 10 -33.67 -7.99 52.40
N LEU A 11 -33.10 -8.85 51.54
CA LEU A 11 -31.79 -8.62 50.96
C LEU A 11 -31.95 -7.66 49.77
N GLY A 12 -31.58 -6.40 49.93
CA GLY A 12 -31.50 -5.42 48.87
C GLY A 12 -30.25 -5.69 48.02
N VAL A 13 -30.43 -6.16 46.77
CA VAL A 13 -29.34 -6.27 45.80
C VAL A 13 -29.08 -4.87 45.23
N ALA A 14 -28.01 -4.23 45.69
CA ALA A 14 -27.47 -3.03 45.08
C ALA A 14 -26.70 -3.45 43.82
N ILE A 15 -27.30 -3.23 42.63
CA ILE A 15 -26.57 -3.34 41.35
C ILE A 15 -25.62 -2.15 41.27
N LEU A 16 -24.34 -2.35 41.58
CA LEU A 16 -23.27 -1.44 41.17
C LEU A 16 -23.14 -1.54 39.65
N ALA A 17 -23.65 -0.54 38.93
CA ALA A 17 -23.27 -0.29 37.56
C ALA A 17 -21.79 0.12 37.57
N ALA A 18 -20.91 -0.85 37.34
CA ALA A 18 -19.52 -0.57 36.98
C ALA A 18 -19.53 0.07 35.61
N SER A 19 -19.52 1.39 35.55
CA SER A 19 -19.12 2.11 34.36
C SER A 19 -17.67 1.74 34.10
N SER A 20 -17.43 0.85 33.14
CA SER A 20 -16.09 0.62 32.55
C SER A 20 -15.69 1.93 31.90
N SER A 21 -14.99 2.79 32.62
CA SER A 21 -14.23 3.88 32.05
C SER A 21 -13.16 3.22 31.17
N VAL A 22 -13.38 3.31 29.87
CA VAL A 22 -12.30 3.04 28.89
C VAL A 22 -11.24 4.09 29.17
N PHE A 23 -10.19 3.70 29.88
CA PHE A 23 -9.00 4.53 30.00
C PHE A 23 -8.40 4.65 28.59
N ALA A 24 -8.59 5.81 27.97
CA ALA A 24 -7.79 6.17 26.81
C ALA A 24 -6.33 6.14 27.25
N VAL A 25 -5.56 5.20 26.74
CA VAL A 25 -4.11 5.18 26.95
C VAL A 25 -3.56 6.40 26.24
N THR A 26 -3.17 7.41 26.99
CA THR A 26 -2.47 8.57 26.44
C THR A 26 -1.07 8.10 26.10
N LEU A 27 -0.76 8.02 24.80
CA LEU A 27 0.60 7.72 24.34
C LEU A 27 1.44 8.98 24.51
N ASP A 28 2.39 8.99 25.43
CA ASP A 28 3.27 10.13 25.69
C ASP A 28 4.14 10.54 24.47
N GLY A 29 4.20 9.72 23.44
CA GLY A 29 5.06 9.96 22.28
C GLY A 29 4.48 9.56 20.91
N GLY A 30 3.28 8.95 20.87
CA GLY A 30 2.70 8.39 19.65
C GLY A 30 2.91 6.87 19.52
N ALA A 31 2.47 6.30 18.38
CA ALA A 31 2.59 4.88 18.08
C ALA A 31 3.10 4.66 16.66
N VAL A 32 3.90 3.61 16.46
CA VAL A 32 4.51 3.25 15.18
C VAL A 32 4.39 1.74 14.96
N ALA A 33 3.93 1.36 13.77
CA ALA A 33 4.07 0.02 13.23
C ALA A 33 4.79 0.11 11.87
N ALA A 34 5.89 -0.58 11.70
CA ALA A 34 6.69 -0.60 10.48
C ALA A 34 7.22 -2.01 10.21
N PRO A 35 7.58 -2.36 8.95
CA PRO A 35 7.96 -3.71 8.57
C PRO A 35 9.31 -4.14 9.16
N ASP A 36 10.19 -3.19 9.48
CA ASP A 36 11.48 -3.48 10.09
C ASP A 36 11.76 -2.63 11.35
N GLN A 37 12.74 -3.08 12.13
CA GLN A 37 13.15 -2.41 13.37
C GLN A 37 13.81 -1.03 13.12
N TYR A 38 14.43 -0.82 11.95
CA TYR A 38 15.15 0.41 11.63
C TYR A 38 14.17 1.53 11.32
N GLY A 39 13.16 1.25 10.47
CA GLY A 39 12.07 2.19 10.19
C GLY A 39 11.28 2.54 11.45
N ALA A 40 10.93 1.54 12.28
CA ALA A 40 10.23 1.76 13.53
C ALA A 40 11.03 2.63 14.51
N LYS A 41 12.34 2.37 14.65
CA LYS A 41 13.24 3.16 15.49
C LYS A 41 13.34 4.60 15.01
N VAL A 42 13.55 4.82 13.71
CA VAL A 42 13.64 6.16 13.13
C VAL A 42 12.35 6.95 13.34
N ALA A 43 11.18 6.34 13.09
CA ALA A 43 9.90 6.98 13.34
C ALA A 43 9.79 7.45 14.81
N ALA A 44 10.10 6.57 15.76
CA ALA A 44 10.06 6.90 17.19
C ALA A 44 11.05 8.03 17.57
N GLU A 45 12.24 8.04 16.98
CA GLU A 45 13.23 9.10 17.22
C GLU A 45 12.78 10.46 16.65
N ILE A 46 12.15 10.48 15.47
CA ILE A 46 11.59 11.69 14.87
C ILE A 46 10.44 12.25 15.72
N LEU A 47 9.51 11.40 16.17
CA LEU A 47 8.43 11.81 17.08
C LEU A 47 9.00 12.39 18.40
N LYS A 48 10.03 11.76 18.96
CA LYS A 48 10.72 12.20 20.19
C LYS A 48 11.42 13.54 20.03
N LYS A 49 11.91 13.87 18.83
CA LYS A 49 12.53 15.16 18.50
C LYS A 49 11.50 16.29 18.30
N GLY A 50 10.20 15.99 18.40
CA GLY A 50 9.12 16.95 18.21
C GLY A 50 8.58 17.02 16.78
N GLY A 51 9.00 16.11 15.90
CA GLY A 51 8.36 15.89 14.60
C GLY A 51 6.93 15.36 14.78
N ASN A 52 6.09 15.57 13.78
CA ASN A 52 4.74 15.02 13.73
C ASN A 52 4.69 13.68 12.99
N ALA A 53 3.50 13.09 12.85
CA ALA A 53 3.30 11.82 12.15
C ALA A 53 3.78 11.87 10.69
N VAL A 54 3.70 13.02 10.02
CA VAL A 54 4.16 13.17 8.63
C VAL A 54 5.70 13.21 8.54
N ASP A 55 6.37 13.92 9.45
CA ASP A 55 7.84 13.90 9.53
C ASP A 55 8.35 12.48 9.77
N ALA A 56 7.73 11.78 10.72
CA ALA A 56 8.07 10.40 11.02
C ALA A 56 7.83 9.48 9.81
N ALA A 57 6.72 9.67 9.08
CA ALA A 57 6.42 8.89 7.88
C ALA A 57 7.45 9.08 6.76
N VAL A 58 7.85 10.33 6.51
CA VAL A 58 8.88 10.67 5.51
C VAL A 58 10.23 10.02 5.88
N ALA A 59 10.67 10.18 7.13
CA ALA A 59 11.93 9.59 7.58
C ALA A 59 11.90 8.05 7.55
N THR A 60 10.77 7.45 7.91
CA THR A 60 10.56 5.99 7.82
C THR A 60 10.65 5.51 6.38
N ALA A 61 9.95 6.16 5.44
CA ALA A 61 9.96 5.76 4.05
C ALA A 61 11.37 5.80 3.43
N PHE A 62 12.15 6.85 3.67
CA PHE A 62 13.56 6.90 3.23
C PHE A 62 14.44 5.86 3.93
N THR A 63 14.19 5.59 5.21
CA THR A 63 14.94 4.55 5.94
C THR A 63 14.66 3.18 5.35
N LEU A 64 13.39 2.83 5.10
CA LEU A 64 13.00 1.57 4.49
C LEU A 64 13.52 1.42 3.05
N ALA A 65 13.71 2.52 2.30
CA ALA A 65 14.37 2.46 1.00
C ALA A 65 15.81 1.94 1.07
N VAL A 66 16.43 2.01 2.25
CA VAL A 66 17.77 1.47 2.53
C VAL A 66 17.71 0.11 3.21
N THR A 67 16.91 0.00 4.28
CA THR A 67 16.95 -1.14 5.21
C THR A 67 15.96 -2.26 4.88
N TYR A 68 15.02 -1.98 3.96
CA TYR A 68 13.99 -2.92 3.48
C TYR A 68 13.92 -2.88 1.93
N PRO A 69 15.05 -3.13 1.22
CA PRO A 69 15.20 -2.87 -0.21
C PRO A 69 14.31 -3.73 -1.11
N GLU A 70 13.74 -4.82 -0.59
CA GLU A 70 12.78 -5.66 -1.31
C GLU A 70 11.47 -4.94 -1.66
N ALA A 71 11.10 -3.87 -0.90
CA ALA A 71 9.86 -3.13 -1.15
C ALA A 71 9.95 -1.65 -0.79
N GLY A 72 10.74 -1.27 0.23
CA GLY A 72 11.05 0.12 0.53
C GLY A 72 11.86 0.74 -0.60
N ASN A 73 11.55 1.98 -1.02
CA ASN A 73 12.09 2.47 -2.28
C ASN A 73 12.11 4.00 -2.41
N ILE A 74 12.89 4.47 -3.40
CA ILE A 74 12.78 5.80 -4.00
C ILE A 74 12.49 5.72 -5.50
N GLY A 75 12.59 4.53 -6.10
CA GLY A 75 12.36 4.27 -7.53
C GLY A 75 10.99 3.64 -7.83
N GLY A 76 10.09 3.65 -6.89
CA GLY A 76 8.70 3.19 -7.00
C GLY A 76 7.69 4.28 -6.71
N GLY A 77 6.53 3.90 -6.15
CA GLY A 77 5.46 4.83 -5.79
C GLY A 77 4.49 4.24 -4.78
N GLY A 78 3.38 4.95 -4.55
CA GLY A 78 2.43 4.51 -3.54
C GLY A 78 1.30 5.48 -3.24
N PHE A 79 0.67 5.25 -2.08
CA PHE A 79 -0.43 6.04 -1.55
C PHE A 79 -0.25 6.30 -0.06
N MET A 80 -0.69 7.49 0.36
CA MET A 80 -0.68 7.89 1.76
C MET A 80 -2.06 8.45 2.14
N THR A 81 -2.72 7.83 3.11
CA THR A 81 -3.88 8.39 3.79
C THR A 81 -3.41 9.07 5.06
N LEU A 82 -3.85 10.31 5.26
CA LEU A 82 -3.46 11.12 6.40
C LEU A 82 -4.71 11.60 7.15
N TYR A 83 -4.58 11.72 8.46
CA TYR A 83 -5.54 12.43 9.30
C TYR A 83 -4.76 13.45 10.12
N VAL A 84 -4.88 14.72 9.74
CA VAL A 84 -4.08 15.81 10.31
C VAL A 84 -5.00 16.94 10.77
N GLU A 85 -4.85 17.36 12.01
CA GLU A 85 -5.66 18.43 12.62
C GLU A 85 -7.17 18.17 12.48
N GLY A 86 -7.59 16.93 12.69
CA GLY A 86 -8.99 16.53 12.62
C GLY A 86 -9.57 16.40 11.21
N LYS A 87 -8.72 16.41 10.16
CA LYS A 87 -9.15 16.33 8.75
C LYS A 87 -8.46 15.21 8.00
N PRO A 88 -9.21 14.47 7.17
CA PRO A 88 -8.66 13.43 6.32
C PRO A 88 -8.06 14.03 5.04
N TYR A 89 -6.99 13.42 4.56
CA TYR A 89 -6.33 13.74 3.29
C TYR A 89 -5.86 12.46 2.63
N PHE A 90 -5.70 12.50 1.31
CA PHE A 90 -5.13 11.40 0.54
C PHE A 90 -4.12 11.93 -0.49
N LEU A 91 -2.95 11.32 -0.51
CA LEU A 91 -1.88 11.65 -1.45
C LEU A 91 -1.59 10.45 -2.36
N ASP A 92 -1.79 10.65 -3.66
CA ASP A 92 -1.50 9.71 -4.73
C ASP A 92 -0.16 10.06 -5.37
N TYR A 93 0.84 9.24 -5.09
CA TYR A 93 2.16 9.29 -5.74
C TYR A 93 2.48 7.98 -6.46
N ARG A 94 1.41 7.32 -6.99
CA ARG A 94 1.50 6.16 -7.86
C ARG A 94 2.32 6.48 -9.09
N GLU A 95 3.03 5.49 -9.60
CA GLU A 95 3.75 5.57 -10.85
C GLU A 95 2.81 5.92 -12.03
N ILE A 96 3.39 6.42 -13.10
CA ILE A 96 2.69 6.63 -14.37
C ILE A 96 3.41 5.90 -15.49
N ALA A 97 2.66 5.46 -16.49
CA ALA A 97 3.25 4.92 -17.70
C ALA A 97 4.10 5.98 -18.41
N PRO A 98 5.32 5.68 -18.85
CA PRO A 98 6.13 6.59 -19.68
C PRO A 98 5.37 7.04 -20.93
N LYS A 99 5.67 8.23 -21.45
CA LYS A 99 5.04 8.76 -22.68
C LYS A 99 5.26 7.88 -23.92
N ALA A 100 6.32 7.09 -23.92
CA ALA A 100 6.63 6.14 -24.98
C ALA A 100 5.95 4.78 -24.84
N ALA A 101 5.20 4.54 -23.73
CA ALA A 101 4.49 3.28 -23.53
C ALA A 101 3.35 3.12 -24.53
N THR A 102 3.10 1.87 -24.97
CA THR A 102 2.02 1.52 -25.89
C THR A 102 1.18 0.37 -25.36
N LYS A 103 -0.07 0.31 -25.80
CA LYS A 103 -1.03 -0.71 -25.35
C LYS A 103 -0.52 -2.16 -25.58
N THR A 104 0.32 -2.37 -26.58
CA THR A 104 0.79 -3.69 -27.03
C THR A 104 2.26 -3.96 -26.73
N MET A 105 2.93 -3.10 -25.94
CA MET A 105 4.38 -3.20 -25.72
C MET A 105 4.87 -4.50 -25.10
N TYR A 106 3.97 -5.23 -24.43
CA TYR A 106 4.24 -6.54 -23.81
C TYR A 106 3.70 -7.73 -24.62
N LEU A 107 3.23 -7.50 -25.85
CA LEU A 107 2.72 -8.55 -26.73
C LEU A 107 3.72 -8.86 -27.84
N ASN A 108 3.80 -10.14 -28.21
CA ASN A 108 4.53 -10.57 -29.40
C ASN A 108 3.71 -10.30 -30.69
N GLU A 109 4.24 -10.60 -31.84
CA GLU A 109 3.60 -10.40 -33.14
C GLU A 109 2.28 -11.18 -33.31
N LYS A 110 2.07 -12.23 -32.51
CA LYS A 110 0.81 -13.01 -32.48
C LYS A 110 -0.21 -12.45 -31.48
N GLY A 111 0.12 -11.36 -30.79
CA GLY A 111 -0.72 -10.77 -29.75
C GLY A 111 -0.78 -11.59 -28.45
N GLU A 112 0.23 -12.40 -28.17
CA GLU A 112 0.39 -13.15 -26.93
C GLU A 112 1.30 -12.37 -25.98
N VAL A 113 1.05 -12.46 -24.65
CA VAL A 113 1.88 -11.81 -23.63
C VAL A 113 3.27 -12.44 -23.62
N ILE A 114 4.32 -11.60 -23.70
CA ILE A 114 5.71 -12.02 -23.56
C ILE A 114 6.02 -12.22 -22.09
N GLU A 115 6.36 -13.44 -21.72
CA GLU A 115 6.61 -13.83 -20.34
C GLU A 115 7.71 -12.97 -19.68
N ASN A 116 7.42 -12.48 -18.48
CA ASN A 116 8.31 -11.64 -17.65
C ASN A 116 8.75 -10.30 -18.24
N LEU A 117 8.29 -9.88 -19.41
CA LEU A 117 8.72 -8.60 -20.00
C LEU A 117 8.17 -7.39 -19.23
N SER A 118 7.02 -7.53 -18.56
CA SER A 118 6.45 -6.52 -17.67
C SER A 118 7.00 -6.54 -16.25
N LEU A 119 7.83 -7.55 -15.90
CA LEU A 119 8.41 -7.74 -14.57
C LEU A 119 9.91 -7.49 -14.49
N VAL A 120 10.66 -7.82 -15.54
CA VAL A 120 12.14 -7.88 -15.52
C VAL A 120 12.74 -6.92 -16.53
N GLY A 121 13.64 -6.07 -16.05
CA GLY A 121 14.37 -5.12 -16.88
C GLY A 121 13.72 -3.74 -16.99
N ALA A 122 14.41 -2.82 -17.66
CA ALA A 122 14.07 -1.40 -17.66
C ALA A 122 12.71 -1.06 -18.32
N LYS A 123 12.17 -1.93 -19.18
CA LYS A 123 10.83 -1.75 -19.80
C LYS A 123 9.68 -1.96 -18.83
N ALA A 124 9.92 -2.64 -17.71
CA ALA A 124 8.92 -2.90 -16.69
C ALA A 124 8.65 -1.68 -15.79
N ALA A 125 9.53 -0.68 -15.83
CA ALA A 125 9.48 0.46 -14.92
C ALA A 125 8.48 1.53 -15.35
N GLY A 126 7.57 1.90 -14.43
CA GLY A 126 6.81 3.14 -14.48
C GLY A 126 7.63 4.33 -13.94
N VAL A 127 7.23 5.55 -14.28
CA VAL A 127 7.88 6.78 -13.80
C VAL A 127 7.73 6.88 -12.29
N PRO A 128 8.82 6.95 -11.51
CA PRO A 128 8.77 6.89 -10.06
C PRO A 128 8.08 8.08 -9.40
N GLY A 129 7.32 7.82 -8.33
CA GLY A 129 6.56 8.82 -7.59
C GLY A 129 6.99 9.06 -6.15
N THR A 130 7.71 8.12 -5.52
CA THR A 130 7.98 8.13 -4.07
C THR A 130 8.61 9.43 -3.58
N VAL A 131 9.68 9.91 -4.22
CA VAL A 131 10.38 11.13 -3.76
C VAL A 131 9.46 12.36 -3.83
N MET A 132 8.66 12.49 -4.90
CA MET A 132 7.69 13.58 -5.03
C MET A 132 6.57 13.49 -4.00
N GLY A 133 6.05 12.28 -3.75
CA GLY A 133 5.01 12.06 -2.75
C GLY A 133 5.46 12.44 -1.34
N LEU A 134 6.62 11.97 -0.93
CA LEU A 134 7.20 12.30 0.38
C LEU A 134 7.48 13.80 0.51
N TRP A 135 7.96 14.44 -0.55
CA TRP A 135 8.14 15.89 -0.59
C TRP A 135 6.83 16.67 -0.43
N GLU A 136 5.79 16.30 -1.19
CA GLU A 136 4.49 16.98 -1.13
C GLU A 136 3.81 16.80 0.24
N ALA A 137 3.94 15.63 0.86
CA ALA A 137 3.47 15.40 2.23
C ALA A 137 4.21 16.30 3.24
N HIS A 138 5.53 16.30 3.18
CA HIS A 138 6.38 17.13 4.03
C HIS A 138 6.12 18.63 3.83
N LYS A 139 6.11 19.10 2.60
CA LYS A 139 5.87 20.50 2.26
C LYS A 139 4.56 21.03 2.83
N ARG A 140 3.53 20.18 2.89
CA ARG A 140 2.20 20.57 3.37
C ARG A 140 2.06 20.48 4.89
N PHE A 141 2.64 19.47 5.52
CA PHE A 141 2.38 19.15 6.92
C PHE A 141 3.63 18.95 7.78
N GLY A 142 4.82 18.89 7.20
CA GLY A 142 6.06 18.67 7.93
C GLY A 142 6.39 19.82 8.90
N LYS A 143 7.00 19.49 10.02
CA LYS A 143 7.47 20.43 11.05
C LYS A 143 9.00 20.54 11.10
N LEU A 144 9.70 19.42 10.89
CA LEU A 144 11.16 19.36 10.89
C LEU A 144 11.73 19.71 9.51
N LYS A 145 13.01 20.02 9.44
CA LYS A 145 13.66 20.28 8.15
C LYS A 145 13.73 19.00 7.33
N TRP A 146 13.48 19.12 6.03
CA TRP A 146 13.56 18.00 5.08
C TRP A 146 14.85 17.19 5.21
N SER A 147 16.02 17.86 5.23
CA SER A 147 17.32 17.21 5.33
C SER A 147 17.50 16.40 6.62
N GLU A 148 16.88 16.83 7.73
CA GLU A 148 16.94 16.10 9.00
C GLU A 148 16.21 14.76 8.92
N LEU A 149 15.15 14.67 8.10
CA LEU A 149 14.37 13.45 7.91
C LEU A 149 15.09 12.38 7.08
N LEU A 150 16.03 12.81 6.20
CA LEU A 150 16.83 11.88 5.39
C LEU A 150 18.13 11.44 6.09
N THR A 151 18.56 12.17 7.11
CA THR A 151 19.81 11.89 7.84
C THR A 151 19.93 10.44 8.33
N PRO A 152 18.88 9.81 8.93
CA PRO A 152 18.96 8.41 9.37
C PRO A 152 19.17 7.44 8.21
N ALA A 153 18.45 7.61 7.11
CA ALA A 153 18.56 6.78 5.91
C ALA A 153 19.96 6.88 5.29
N ILE A 154 20.52 8.11 5.17
CA ILE A 154 21.90 8.34 4.72
C ILE A 154 22.88 7.58 5.63
N GLY A 155 22.69 7.68 6.95
CA GLY A 155 23.54 6.98 7.92
C GLY A 155 23.53 5.45 7.71
N TYR A 156 22.34 4.84 7.55
CA TYR A 156 22.23 3.39 7.28
C TYR A 156 22.80 3.02 5.91
N ALA A 157 22.65 3.85 4.89
CA ALA A 157 23.23 3.57 3.57
C ALA A 157 24.78 3.61 3.59
N GLN A 158 25.38 4.53 4.36
CA GLN A 158 26.83 4.68 4.52
C GLN A 158 27.46 3.61 5.41
N THR A 159 26.89 3.43 6.61
CA THR A 159 27.46 2.55 7.64
C THR A 159 26.97 1.11 7.51
N GLY A 160 25.84 0.91 6.87
CA GLY A 160 25.18 -0.35 6.65
C GLY A 160 24.13 -0.70 7.71
N PHE A 161 23.33 -1.69 7.40
CA PHE A 161 22.36 -2.31 8.29
C PHE A 161 22.55 -3.83 8.30
N LYS A 162 22.11 -4.49 9.36
CA LYS A 162 22.21 -5.94 9.51
C LYS A 162 21.11 -6.62 8.74
N VAL A 163 21.47 -7.49 7.79
CA VAL A 163 20.53 -8.22 6.93
C VAL A 163 19.78 -9.27 7.74
N ALA A 164 18.45 -9.29 7.62
CA ALA A 164 17.61 -10.33 8.21
C ALA A 164 17.58 -11.60 7.34
N ASP A 165 17.31 -12.76 7.96
CA ASP A 165 17.23 -14.04 7.25
C ASP A 165 16.15 -14.02 6.15
N GLN A 166 14.99 -13.42 6.44
CA GLN A 166 13.90 -13.30 5.48
C GLN A 166 14.29 -12.46 4.24
N GLN A 167 15.00 -11.34 4.45
CA GLN A 167 15.48 -10.50 3.34
C GLN A 167 16.48 -11.25 2.45
N TYR A 168 17.31 -12.08 3.07
CA TYR A 168 18.23 -12.91 2.31
C TYR A 168 17.49 -13.95 1.46
N GLN A 169 16.40 -14.52 1.96
CA GLN A 169 15.59 -15.46 1.19
C GLN A 169 14.97 -14.79 -0.02
N TYR A 170 14.33 -13.62 0.13
CA TYR A 170 13.80 -12.83 -0.99
C TYR A 170 14.88 -12.46 -2.00
N ARG A 171 16.07 -12.08 -1.51
CA ARG A 171 17.21 -11.78 -2.39
C ARG A 171 17.66 -13.03 -3.18
N GLN A 172 17.62 -14.24 -2.60
CA GLN A 172 17.97 -15.46 -3.33
C GLN A 172 17.01 -15.73 -4.49
N ASP A 173 15.71 -15.57 -4.23
CA ASP A 173 14.68 -15.72 -5.27
C ASP A 173 14.86 -14.66 -6.38
N ALA A 174 15.14 -13.42 -6.00
CA ALA A 174 15.41 -12.32 -6.93
C ALA A 174 16.68 -12.56 -7.77
N ILE A 175 17.77 -13.07 -7.19
CA ILE A 175 18.99 -13.44 -7.94
C ILE A 175 18.65 -14.47 -9.03
N ALA A 176 17.86 -15.49 -8.70
CA ALA A 176 17.47 -16.51 -9.67
C ALA A 176 16.65 -15.91 -10.83
N LEU A 177 15.74 -14.99 -10.53
CA LEU A 177 14.89 -14.32 -11.53
C LEU A 177 15.69 -13.39 -12.45
N PHE A 178 16.62 -12.60 -11.88
CA PHE A 178 17.32 -11.50 -12.56
C PHE A 178 18.65 -11.91 -13.17
N ASN A 179 19.16 -13.13 -12.89
CA ASN A 179 20.48 -13.59 -13.35
C ASN A 179 20.64 -13.47 -14.86
N GLY A 180 21.68 -12.76 -15.30
CA GLY A 180 22.00 -12.53 -16.70
C GLY A 180 21.02 -11.61 -17.46
N LYS A 181 20.01 -11.03 -16.76
CA LYS A 181 19.00 -10.15 -17.36
C LYS A 181 19.15 -8.70 -16.92
N THR A 182 19.62 -8.46 -15.70
CA THR A 182 19.80 -7.12 -15.12
C THR A 182 21.12 -7.04 -14.34
N ASN A 183 21.44 -5.86 -13.84
CA ASN A 183 22.62 -5.63 -13.00
C ASN A 183 22.37 -5.87 -11.50
N PHE A 184 21.25 -6.51 -11.12
CA PHE A 184 20.87 -6.77 -9.72
C PHE A 184 21.98 -7.45 -8.92
N GLY A 185 22.59 -8.48 -9.50
CA GLY A 185 23.67 -9.25 -8.87
C GLY A 185 24.91 -8.42 -8.50
N ASP A 186 25.22 -7.39 -9.27
CA ASP A 186 26.37 -6.51 -9.02
C ASP A 186 26.20 -5.70 -7.72
N TYR A 187 24.96 -5.35 -7.36
CA TYR A 187 24.61 -4.56 -6.19
C TYR A 187 24.24 -5.41 -4.98
N PHE A 188 23.41 -6.41 -5.17
CA PHE A 188 22.84 -7.21 -4.07
C PHE A 188 23.48 -8.60 -3.93
N GLY A 189 24.42 -8.95 -4.80
CA GLY A 189 25.10 -10.25 -4.80
C GLY A 189 25.85 -10.58 -3.50
N THR A 190 26.34 -9.56 -2.80
CA THR A 190 27.09 -9.69 -1.53
C THR A 190 26.22 -9.66 -0.28
N MET A 191 24.92 -9.39 -0.40
CA MET A 191 23.99 -9.32 0.72
C MET A 191 23.82 -10.71 1.37
N LYS A 192 24.19 -10.86 2.66
CA LYS A 192 24.14 -12.12 3.40
C LYS A 192 23.50 -11.98 4.78
N PRO A 193 22.83 -13.01 5.30
CA PRO A 193 22.13 -12.93 6.57
C PRO A 193 23.11 -12.67 7.72
N GLY A 194 22.71 -11.79 8.62
CA GLY A 194 23.49 -11.40 9.78
C GLY A 194 24.70 -10.48 9.51
N GLU A 195 25.10 -10.30 8.25
CA GLU A 195 26.18 -9.38 7.84
C GLU A 195 25.67 -7.96 7.68
N VAL A 196 26.60 -7.00 7.71
CA VAL A 196 26.33 -5.59 7.47
C VAL A 196 26.37 -5.30 5.98
N PHE A 197 25.23 -4.87 5.43
CA PHE A 197 25.11 -4.48 4.02
C PHE A 197 25.12 -2.97 3.87
N LYS A 198 25.97 -2.46 2.97
CA LYS A 198 26.15 -1.01 2.71
C LYS A 198 25.76 -0.66 1.28
N GLN A 199 25.22 0.56 1.11
CA GLN A 199 24.75 1.06 -0.18
C GLN A 199 25.33 2.47 -0.47
N PRO A 200 26.65 2.59 -0.76
CA PRO A 200 27.33 3.89 -0.82
C PRO A 200 26.85 4.79 -1.97
N GLU A 201 26.40 4.23 -3.09
CA GLU A 201 25.80 5.01 -4.19
C GLU A 201 24.45 5.59 -3.79
N LEU A 202 23.61 4.79 -3.12
CA LEU A 202 22.33 5.22 -2.58
C LEU A 202 22.51 6.32 -1.52
N ALA A 203 23.53 6.21 -0.67
CA ALA A 203 23.85 7.26 0.30
C ALA A 203 24.07 8.61 -0.38
N LYS A 204 24.90 8.66 -1.44
CA LYS A 204 25.14 9.88 -2.22
C LYS A 204 23.89 10.43 -2.89
N THR A 205 23.01 9.55 -3.34
CA THR A 205 21.71 9.95 -3.92
C THR A 205 20.82 10.57 -2.87
N LEU A 206 20.72 9.96 -1.69
CA LEU A 206 19.94 10.50 -0.57
C LEU A 206 20.51 11.83 -0.05
N GLU A 207 21.85 12.01 -0.03
CA GLU A 207 22.50 13.29 0.31
C GLU A 207 22.09 14.39 -0.68
N ARG A 208 22.08 14.12 -1.98
CA ARG A 208 21.64 15.09 -3.00
C ARG A 208 20.16 15.43 -2.85
N ILE A 209 19.31 14.44 -2.57
CA ILE A 209 17.87 14.66 -2.34
C ILE A 209 17.65 15.44 -1.03
N ALA A 210 18.46 15.20 0.01
CA ALA A 210 18.40 15.97 1.26
C ALA A 210 18.74 17.45 1.05
N ASP A 211 19.73 17.74 0.19
CA ASP A 211 20.21 19.10 -0.13
C ASP A 211 19.28 19.85 -1.09
N LYS A 212 18.83 19.19 -2.17
CA LYS A 212 18.14 19.81 -3.31
C LYS A 212 16.66 19.47 -3.40
N GLY A 213 16.13 18.68 -2.47
CA GLY A 213 14.77 18.19 -2.53
C GLY A 213 14.50 17.29 -3.76
N PRO A 214 13.27 17.26 -4.26
CA PRO A 214 12.89 16.41 -5.39
C PRO A 214 13.56 16.85 -6.71
N ASP A 215 14.07 18.08 -6.80
CA ASP A 215 14.67 18.57 -8.04
C ASP A 215 15.94 17.77 -8.44
N ASP A 216 16.69 17.21 -7.48
CA ASP A 216 17.78 16.32 -7.83
C ASP A 216 17.29 15.04 -8.50
N PHE A 217 16.21 14.45 -7.98
CA PHE A 217 15.66 13.20 -8.48
C PHE A 217 15.00 13.34 -9.87
N TYR A 218 14.29 14.45 -10.10
CA TYR A 218 13.50 14.64 -11.32
C TYR A 218 14.18 15.48 -12.40
N LYS A 219 15.21 16.28 -12.06
CA LYS A 219 15.87 17.24 -12.98
C LYS A 219 17.39 17.29 -12.82
N GLY A 220 17.91 16.82 -11.68
CA GLY A 220 19.32 16.95 -11.32
C GLY A 220 20.19 15.77 -11.77
N GLU A 221 21.20 15.47 -10.97
CA GLU A 221 22.17 14.42 -11.25
C GLU A 221 21.54 13.03 -11.20
N THR A 222 20.64 12.79 -10.23
CA THR A 222 19.93 11.51 -10.12
C THR A 222 19.06 11.25 -11.35
N ALA A 223 18.36 12.27 -11.89
CA ALA A 223 17.63 12.16 -13.17
C ALA A 223 18.53 11.75 -14.31
N LYS A 224 19.72 12.38 -14.44
CA LYS A 224 20.68 12.04 -15.52
C LYS A 224 21.15 10.59 -15.45
N LEU A 225 21.46 10.10 -14.23
CA LEU A 225 21.87 8.71 -14.01
C LEU A 225 20.73 7.73 -14.38
N LEU A 226 19.49 8.04 -13.98
CA LEU A 226 18.33 7.24 -14.34
C LEU A 226 18.14 7.18 -15.87
N ILE A 227 18.19 8.31 -16.56
CA ILE A 227 18.06 8.36 -18.02
C ILE A 227 19.20 7.64 -18.73
N ALA A 228 20.42 7.69 -18.20
CA ALA A 228 21.54 6.93 -18.74
C ALA A 228 21.28 5.41 -18.63
N GLN A 229 20.77 4.96 -17.48
CA GLN A 229 20.39 3.56 -17.27
C GLN A 229 19.26 3.13 -18.24
N MET A 230 18.21 3.98 -18.38
CA MET A 230 17.14 3.71 -19.35
C MET A 230 17.67 3.53 -20.78
N LYS A 231 18.57 4.41 -21.23
CA LYS A 231 19.18 4.32 -22.55
C LYS A 231 20.03 3.05 -22.72
N GLN A 232 20.77 2.66 -21.69
CA GLN A 232 21.62 1.47 -21.72
C GLN A 232 20.79 0.20 -21.84
N ASP A 233 19.69 0.10 -21.09
CA ASP A 233 18.91 -1.14 -20.94
C ASP A 233 17.62 -1.14 -21.78
N GLY A 234 17.44 -0.15 -22.65
CA GLY A 234 16.27 -0.06 -23.56
C GLY A 234 14.95 0.23 -22.84
N GLY A 235 15.00 0.92 -21.70
CA GLY A 235 13.82 1.39 -20.98
C GLY A 235 13.14 2.58 -21.63
N LEU A 236 11.96 2.97 -21.14
CA LEU A 236 11.10 3.96 -21.80
C LEU A 236 11.07 5.32 -21.10
N ILE A 237 11.50 5.42 -19.84
CA ILE A 237 11.45 6.68 -19.08
C ILE A 237 12.43 7.68 -19.68
N THR A 238 11.94 8.89 -19.96
CA THR A 238 12.70 10.01 -20.51
C THR A 238 12.83 11.14 -19.48
N SER A 239 13.68 12.14 -19.79
CA SER A 239 13.77 13.35 -18.97
C SER A 239 12.44 14.10 -18.87
N ASP A 240 11.66 14.12 -19.95
CA ASP A 240 10.35 14.79 -19.98
C ASP A 240 9.32 14.06 -19.11
N ASP A 241 9.40 12.73 -19.00
CA ASP A 241 8.56 11.95 -18.08
C ASP A 241 8.85 12.32 -16.62
N LEU A 242 10.14 12.44 -16.27
CA LEU A 242 10.55 12.82 -14.91
C LEU A 242 10.14 14.25 -14.57
N VAL A 243 10.39 15.21 -15.45
CA VAL A 243 10.07 16.64 -15.23
C VAL A 243 8.57 16.87 -15.09
N ASP A 244 7.75 16.14 -15.86
CA ASP A 244 6.31 16.28 -15.87
C ASP A 244 5.59 15.51 -14.76
N TYR A 245 6.30 14.60 -14.07
CA TYR A 245 5.70 13.83 -12.97
C TYR A 245 5.18 14.73 -11.84
N LYS A 246 3.96 14.44 -11.36
CA LYS A 246 3.31 15.12 -10.22
C LYS A 246 2.61 14.12 -9.32
N ALA A 247 2.87 14.20 -8.03
CA ALA A 247 1.99 13.61 -7.04
C ALA A 247 0.66 14.38 -7.00
N LYS A 248 -0.44 13.70 -6.62
CA LYS A 248 -1.78 14.30 -6.65
C LYS A 248 -2.46 14.20 -5.28
N TRP A 249 -2.88 15.34 -4.74
CA TRP A 249 -3.81 15.36 -3.64
C TRP A 249 -5.21 15.00 -4.15
N ARG A 250 -5.87 14.04 -3.51
CA ARG A 250 -7.22 13.57 -3.83
C ARG A 250 -8.08 13.59 -2.58
N GLU A 251 -9.40 13.60 -2.74
CA GLU A 251 -10.30 13.32 -1.62
C GLU A 251 -10.23 11.83 -1.29
N PRO A 252 -9.99 11.47 -0.02
CA PRO A 252 -10.04 10.06 0.40
C PRO A 252 -11.44 9.51 0.23
N MET A 253 -11.55 8.21 -0.05
CA MET A 253 -12.84 7.56 -0.01
C MET A 253 -13.29 7.40 1.43
N ARG A 254 -14.51 7.86 1.74
CA ARG A 254 -15.13 7.79 3.05
C ARG A 254 -16.20 6.70 3.07
N ILE A 255 -16.15 5.84 4.09
CA ILE A 255 -17.12 4.78 4.33
C ILE A 255 -17.57 4.87 5.80
N ASP A 256 -18.85 5.17 6.01
CA ASP A 256 -19.42 5.18 7.36
C ASP A 256 -19.96 3.78 7.68
N TRP A 257 -19.56 3.24 8.83
CA TRP A 257 -19.86 1.87 9.22
C TRP A 257 -19.88 1.69 10.75
N GLN A 258 -21.01 1.27 11.30
CA GLN A 258 -21.17 0.94 12.74
C GLN A 258 -20.67 2.02 13.71
N GLY A 259 -20.96 3.28 13.41
CA GLY A 259 -20.51 4.42 14.23
C GLY A 259 -19.03 4.80 14.03
N ASN A 260 -18.34 4.14 13.11
CA ASN A 260 -17.00 4.50 12.67
C ASN A 260 -17.03 5.15 11.29
N THR A 261 -16.00 5.92 11.00
CA THR A 261 -15.73 6.41 9.64
C THR A 261 -14.37 5.88 9.18
N LEU A 262 -14.35 5.13 8.09
CA LEU A 262 -13.14 4.66 7.42
C LEU A 262 -12.76 5.62 6.29
N TYR A 263 -11.54 6.14 6.30
CA TYR A 263 -10.91 6.88 5.22
C TYR A 263 -9.86 5.99 4.55
N THR A 264 -9.96 5.83 3.24
CA THR A 264 -9.08 4.93 2.49
C THR A 264 -8.84 5.43 1.06
N ALA A 265 -8.10 4.65 0.27
CA ALA A 265 -7.65 5.04 -1.05
C ALA A 265 -8.80 5.15 -2.08
N PRO A 266 -8.96 6.29 -2.77
CA PRO A 266 -9.77 6.42 -3.97
C PRO A 266 -9.03 5.84 -5.19
N LEU A 267 -9.65 5.85 -6.37
CA LEU A 267 -8.95 5.54 -7.62
C LEU A 267 -7.72 6.46 -7.83
N PRO A 268 -6.63 5.88 -8.38
CA PRO A 268 -6.51 4.62 -9.09
C PRO A 268 -6.24 3.39 -8.19
N SER A 269 -6.59 3.40 -6.91
CA SER A 269 -6.69 2.18 -6.12
C SER A 269 -8.12 1.62 -6.17
N SER A 270 -8.22 0.32 -6.35
CA SER A 270 -9.48 -0.41 -6.23
C SER A 270 -9.96 -0.52 -4.77
N GLY A 271 -9.07 -0.31 -3.80
CA GLY A 271 -9.27 -0.63 -2.40
C GLY A 271 -10.48 0.03 -1.75
N GLY A 272 -10.69 1.33 -1.98
CA GLY A 272 -11.81 2.03 -1.37
C GLY A 272 -13.17 1.54 -1.88
N ILE A 273 -13.32 1.34 -3.19
CA ILE A 273 -14.54 0.79 -3.79
C ILE A 273 -14.77 -0.65 -3.29
N ALA A 274 -13.71 -1.47 -3.29
CA ALA A 274 -13.79 -2.84 -2.81
C ALA A 274 -14.20 -2.90 -1.34
N LEU A 275 -13.61 -2.09 -0.45
CA LEU A 275 -13.98 -2.05 0.96
C LEU A 275 -15.42 -1.59 1.17
N ALA A 276 -15.90 -0.58 0.41
CA ALA A 276 -17.29 -0.15 0.48
C ALA A 276 -18.25 -1.27 0.09
N GLN A 277 -17.95 -2.01 -0.97
CA GLN A 277 -18.76 -3.15 -1.41
C GLN A 277 -18.68 -4.31 -0.41
N LEU A 278 -17.50 -4.69 0.07
CA LEU A 278 -17.32 -5.78 1.03
C LEU A 278 -18.10 -5.52 2.32
N ILE A 279 -17.96 -4.31 2.90
CA ILE A 279 -18.66 -3.90 4.11
C ILE A 279 -20.18 -3.89 3.85
N GLY A 280 -20.62 -3.20 2.79
CA GLY A 280 -22.03 -3.04 2.49
C GLY A 280 -22.74 -4.35 2.14
N ILE A 281 -22.10 -5.26 1.38
CA ILE A 281 -22.67 -6.59 1.07
C ILE A 281 -22.77 -7.43 2.35
N LYS A 282 -21.73 -7.43 3.20
CA LYS A 282 -21.75 -8.16 4.47
C LYS A 282 -22.87 -7.66 5.38
N GLU A 283 -23.08 -6.34 5.49
CA GLU A 283 -24.19 -5.77 6.26
C GLU A 283 -25.56 -6.22 5.72
N GLN A 284 -25.76 -6.20 4.41
CA GLN A 284 -27.01 -6.73 3.78
C GLN A 284 -27.22 -8.22 4.02
N ARG A 285 -26.15 -8.98 4.25
CA ARG A 285 -26.15 -10.42 4.52
C ARG A 285 -25.95 -10.77 6.00
N ALA A 286 -26.08 -9.80 6.92
CA ALA A 286 -25.83 -10.00 8.34
C ALA A 286 -26.56 -11.20 8.96
N ALA A 287 -27.77 -11.51 8.45
CA ALA A 287 -28.54 -12.68 8.89
C ALA A 287 -27.82 -14.02 8.64
N ASP A 288 -27.06 -14.13 7.53
CA ASP A 288 -26.32 -15.36 7.19
C ASP A 288 -25.11 -15.59 8.08
N PHE A 289 -24.59 -14.53 8.69
CA PHE A 289 -23.46 -14.58 9.64
C PHE A 289 -23.90 -14.81 11.08
N LYS A 290 -25.21 -14.74 11.39
CA LYS A 290 -25.68 -14.88 12.75
C LYS A 290 -25.40 -16.27 13.29
N GLY A 291 -24.61 -16.35 14.39
CA GLY A 291 -24.21 -17.62 14.99
C GLY A 291 -23.16 -18.42 14.22
N VAL A 292 -22.61 -17.86 13.15
CA VAL A 292 -21.50 -18.46 12.41
C VAL A 292 -20.19 -18.12 13.11
N GLU A 293 -19.42 -19.13 13.47
CA GLU A 293 -18.13 -18.98 14.11
C GLU A 293 -17.11 -18.35 13.14
N LEU A 294 -16.32 -17.41 13.66
CA LEU A 294 -15.26 -16.74 12.91
C LEU A 294 -14.26 -17.77 12.36
N ASN A 295 -13.87 -17.62 11.09
CA ASN A 295 -12.97 -18.53 10.37
C ASN A 295 -13.48 -19.99 10.21
N SER A 296 -14.74 -20.27 10.53
CA SER A 296 -15.34 -21.56 10.20
C SER A 296 -15.49 -21.73 8.68
N ALA A 297 -15.70 -22.96 8.20
CA ALA A 297 -15.94 -23.24 6.78
C ALA A 297 -17.13 -22.42 6.21
N LYS A 298 -18.20 -22.27 7.00
CA LYS A 298 -19.36 -21.44 6.63
C LYS A 298 -18.99 -19.96 6.52
N TYR A 299 -18.21 -19.44 7.47
CA TYR A 299 -17.75 -18.06 7.46
C TYR A 299 -16.88 -17.77 6.22
N ILE A 300 -15.90 -18.65 5.95
CA ILE A 300 -15.02 -18.55 4.78
C ILE A 300 -15.82 -18.63 3.48
N HIS A 301 -16.81 -19.53 3.39
CA HIS A 301 -17.68 -19.64 2.22
C HIS A 301 -18.43 -18.32 1.96
N LEU A 302 -19.06 -17.75 2.98
CA LEU A 302 -19.83 -16.51 2.85
C LEU A 302 -18.93 -15.34 2.42
N LEU A 303 -17.75 -15.19 3.03
CA LEU A 303 -16.80 -14.15 2.63
C LEU A 303 -16.32 -14.34 1.19
N SER A 304 -15.95 -15.56 0.80
CA SER A 304 -15.48 -15.85 -0.55
C SER A 304 -16.56 -15.54 -1.61
N GLU A 305 -17.82 -15.83 -1.30
CA GLU A 305 -18.92 -15.48 -2.20
C GLU A 305 -19.12 -13.97 -2.33
N ILE A 306 -18.95 -13.21 -1.25
CA ILE A 306 -18.96 -11.73 -1.28
C ILE A 306 -17.77 -11.22 -2.11
N GLU A 307 -16.56 -11.68 -1.82
CA GLU A 307 -15.33 -11.28 -2.49
C GLU A 307 -15.38 -11.53 -4.01
N LYS A 308 -15.94 -12.64 -4.47
CA LYS A 308 -16.13 -12.92 -5.90
C LYS A 308 -16.85 -11.79 -6.64
N ARG A 309 -17.90 -11.21 -6.05
CA ARG A 309 -18.66 -10.11 -6.65
C ARG A 309 -17.80 -8.85 -6.74
N VAL A 310 -17.04 -8.56 -5.70
CA VAL A 310 -16.16 -7.39 -5.62
C VAL A 310 -15.01 -7.50 -6.62
N PHE A 311 -14.38 -8.66 -6.74
CA PHE A 311 -13.32 -8.90 -7.73
C PHE A 311 -13.84 -8.84 -9.18
N ALA A 312 -15.08 -9.29 -9.43
CA ALA A 312 -15.70 -9.16 -10.75
C ALA A 312 -15.89 -7.68 -11.13
N ASP A 313 -16.44 -6.88 -10.22
CA ASP A 313 -16.59 -5.43 -10.44
C ASP A 313 -15.24 -4.74 -10.63
N ARG A 314 -14.23 -5.13 -9.85
CA ARG A 314 -12.86 -4.63 -10.01
C ARG A 314 -12.31 -4.88 -11.41
N ALA A 315 -12.45 -6.12 -11.88
CA ALA A 315 -11.90 -6.53 -13.17
C ALA A 315 -12.57 -5.83 -14.35
N ASP A 316 -13.88 -5.64 -14.28
CA ASP A 316 -14.65 -5.11 -15.41
C ASP A 316 -14.62 -3.57 -15.51
N TYR A 317 -14.57 -2.86 -14.35
CA TYR A 317 -14.86 -1.42 -14.33
C TYR A 317 -13.70 -0.53 -13.89
N LEU A 318 -12.68 -1.03 -13.16
CA LEU A 318 -11.75 -0.15 -12.48
C LEU A 318 -10.47 0.14 -13.29
N GLY A 319 -10.01 1.37 -13.18
CA GLY A 319 -8.81 1.91 -13.82
C GLY A 319 -8.57 3.36 -13.39
N ASP A 320 -7.63 4.04 -14.03
CA ASP A 320 -7.39 5.47 -13.75
C ASP A 320 -8.59 6.32 -14.21
N PRO A 321 -9.26 7.06 -13.30
CA PRO A 321 -10.46 7.84 -13.62
C PRO A 321 -10.20 9.02 -14.57
N GLN A 322 -8.95 9.37 -14.85
CA GLN A 322 -8.59 10.38 -15.82
C GLN A 322 -8.58 9.84 -17.27
N PHE A 323 -8.48 8.53 -17.43
CA PHE A 323 -8.41 7.83 -18.72
C PHE A 323 -9.64 6.96 -19.00
N SER A 324 -10.34 6.54 -17.96
CA SER A 324 -11.50 5.68 -18.07
C SER A 324 -12.68 6.20 -17.27
N LYS A 325 -13.89 6.13 -17.84
CA LYS A 325 -15.10 6.50 -17.12
C LYS A 325 -15.53 5.39 -16.16
N VAL A 326 -14.99 5.44 -14.94
CA VAL A 326 -15.32 4.48 -13.88
C VAL A 326 -16.63 4.90 -13.20
N PRO A 327 -17.65 4.03 -13.09
CA PRO A 327 -18.95 4.38 -12.49
C PRO A 327 -18.91 4.27 -10.95
N VAL A 328 -18.02 5.04 -10.29
CA VAL A 328 -17.78 4.96 -8.83
C VAL A 328 -19.09 5.12 -8.04
N ALA A 329 -19.90 6.15 -8.37
CA ALA A 329 -21.16 6.41 -7.68
C ALA A 329 -22.14 5.23 -7.78
N GLN A 330 -22.17 4.54 -8.93
CA GLN A 330 -23.02 3.36 -9.11
C GLN A 330 -22.51 2.16 -8.35
N LEU A 331 -21.18 1.91 -8.37
CA LEU A 331 -20.56 0.76 -7.70
C LEU A 331 -20.67 0.85 -6.17
N THR A 332 -20.82 2.05 -5.62
CA THR A 332 -20.99 2.29 -4.18
C THR A 332 -22.42 2.66 -3.78
N ASP A 333 -23.36 2.66 -4.73
CA ASP A 333 -24.78 2.92 -4.44
C ASP A 333 -25.39 1.81 -3.59
N PRO A 334 -26.13 2.13 -2.51
CA PRO A 334 -26.74 1.13 -1.64
C PRO A 334 -27.68 0.14 -2.39
N LYS A 335 -28.35 0.58 -3.45
CA LYS A 335 -29.22 -0.32 -4.25
C LYS A 335 -28.39 -1.30 -5.08
N TYR A 336 -27.26 -0.84 -5.62
CA TYR A 336 -26.34 -1.73 -6.33
C TYR A 336 -25.71 -2.73 -5.37
N ILE A 337 -25.26 -2.30 -4.20
CA ILE A 337 -24.72 -3.17 -3.15
C ILE A 337 -25.76 -4.20 -2.72
N ALA A 338 -27.03 -3.80 -2.51
CA ALA A 338 -28.12 -4.71 -2.17
C ALA A 338 -28.40 -5.73 -3.29
N LYS A 339 -28.32 -5.31 -4.56
CA LYS A 339 -28.42 -6.22 -5.70
C LYS A 339 -27.30 -7.27 -5.67
N ARG A 340 -26.04 -6.83 -5.50
CA ARG A 340 -24.90 -7.75 -5.42
C ARG A 340 -24.99 -8.69 -4.22
N ALA A 341 -25.49 -8.21 -3.09
CA ALA A 341 -25.78 -9.04 -1.91
C ALA A 341 -26.81 -10.13 -2.21
N GLY A 342 -27.87 -9.81 -2.98
CA GLY A 342 -28.91 -10.78 -3.41
C GLY A 342 -28.36 -11.91 -4.30
N GLU A 343 -27.22 -11.72 -4.95
CA GLU A 343 -26.56 -12.74 -5.77
C GLU A 343 -25.73 -13.75 -4.94
N VAL A 344 -25.48 -13.48 -3.64
CA VAL A 344 -24.76 -14.39 -2.75
C VAL A 344 -25.65 -15.55 -2.35
N ASN A 345 -25.25 -16.78 -2.68
CA ASN A 345 -25.91 -17.98 -2.21
C ASN A 345 -25.18 -18.48 -0.93
N PRO A 346 -25.86 -18.52 0.24
CA PRO A 346 -25.22 -18.93 1.48
C PRO A 346 -24.88 -20.42 1.53
N ASP A 347 -25.46 -21.25 0.67
CA ASP A 347 -25.41 -22.72 0.73
C ASP A 347 -24.77 -23.36 -0.51
N ALA A 348 -24.42 -22.57 -1.52
CA ALA A 348 -23.83 -23.09 -2.76
C ALA A 348 -22.72 -22.14 -3.30
N ILE A 349 -21.71 -22.75 -3.89
CA ILE A 349 -20.60 -22.04 -4.54
C ILE A 349 -21.10 -21.52 -5.90
N SER A 350 -20.95 -20.21 -6.12
CA SER A 350 -21.16 -19.59 -7.43
C SER A 350 -20.05 -19.99 -8.41
N ALA A 351 -20.42 -20.25 -9.66
CA ALA A 351 -19.43 -20.49 -10.71
C ALA A 351 -18.49 -19.29 -10.87
N THR A 352 -17.18 -19.54 -10.85
CA THR A 352 -16.12 -18.54 -10.93
C THR A 352 -15.54 -18.37 -12.33
N GLU A 353 -16.31 -18.67 -13.36
CA GLU A 353 -15.87 -18.65 -14.77
C GLU A 353 -15.25 -17.30 -15.21
N LYS A 354 -15.61 -16.21 -14.51
CA LYS A 354 -15.13 -14.86 -14.79
C LYS A 354 -14.09 -14.34 -13.78
N VAL A 355 -13.86 -15.03 -12.68
CA VAL A 355 -12.92 -14.59 -11.64
C VAL A 355 -11.91 -15.70 -11.40
N ARG A 356 -10.70 -15.55 -11.93
CA ARG A 356 -9.59 -16.46 -11.65
C ARG A 356 -8.79 -15.88 -10.50
N PRO A 357 -8.70 -16.56 -9.34
CA PRO A 357 -7.72 -16.19 -8.31
C PRO A 357 -6.33 -16.53 -8.83
N GLY A 358 -5.44 -15.56 -8.85
CA GLY A 358 -4.02 -15.77 -9.11
C GLY A 358 -3.30 -16.22 -7.85
N LEU A 359 -2.16 -16.86 -8.02
CA LEU A 359 -1.17 -17.02 -6.96
C LEU A 359 -0.43 -15.70 -6.85
N GLU A 360 -0.59 -14.98 -5.73
CA GLU A 360 0.03 -13.67 -5.53
C GLU A 360 1.23 -13.76 -4.61
N PRO A 361 2.39 -13.22 -5.03
CA PRO A 361 3.48 -12.95 -4.12
C PRO A 361 3.13 -11.75 -3.20
N HIS A 362 3.81 -11.67 -2.03
CA HIS A 362 3.51 -10.70 -0.98
C HIS A 362 4.47 -9.50 -1.01
N GLN A 363 4.42 -8.66 -2.06
CA GLN A 363 5.44 -7.65 -2.28
C GLN A 363 4.90 -6.23 -2.33
N THR A 364 4.71 -5.69 -1.20
CA THR A 364 4.38 -4.28 -0.94
C THR A 364 4.86 -4.01 0.48
N THR A 365 5.02 -2.78 0.87
CA THR A 365 5.29 -2.49 2.28
C THR A 365 4.31 -1.45 2.82
N HIS A 366 4.03 -1.56 4.09
CA HIS A 366 3.11 -0.70 4.80
C HIS A 366 3.68 -0.27 6.14
N PHE A 367 3.42 0.98 6.52
CA PHE A 367 3.63 1.44 7.88
C PHE A 367 2.51 2.38 8.35
N SER A 368 2.26 2.37 9.65
CA SER A 368 1.24 3.17 10.33
C SER A 368 1.89 3.98 11.44
N ILE A 369 1.58 5.26 11.52
CA ILE A 369 2.13 6.20 12.52
C ILE A 369 1.01 7.05 13.08
N VAL A 370 1.00 7.23 14.40
CA VAL A 370 0.16 8.20 15.11
C VAL A 370 1.07 9.03 16.01
N ASP A 371 0.95 10.35 15.98
CA ASP A 371 1.67 11.23 16.91
C ASP A 371 0.86 11.52 18.19
N LYS A 372 1.50 12.18 19.15
CA LYS A 372 0.87 12.53 20.43
C LYS A 372 -0.32 13.49 20.32
N ASP A 373 -0.43 14.21 19.21
CA ASP A 373 -1.48 15.18 18.93
C ASP A 373 -2.68 14.54 18.19
N GLY A 374 -2.60 13.21 17.94
CA GLY A 374 -3.64 12.42 17.27
C GLY A 374 -3.60 12.53 15.74
N ASN A 375 -2.56 13.14 15.16
CA ASN A 375 -2.37 13.07 13.72
C ASN A 375 -1.90 11.67 13.34
N ALA A 376 -2.38 11.17 12.21
CA ALA A 376 -2.09 9.81 11.76
C ALA A 376 -1.68 9.76 10.30
N VAL A 377 -0.79 8.82 9.99
CA VAL A 377 -0.37 8.47 8.63
C VAL A 377 -0.45 6.97 8.45
N SER A 378 -1.17 6.55 7.42
CA SER A 378 -1.20 5.20 6.87
C SER A 378 -0.56 5.25 5.50
N ASN A 379 0.57 4.58 5.30
CA ASN A 379 1.34 4.65 4.06
C ASN A 379 1.63 3.28 3.49
N THR A 380 1.20 3.04 2.26
CA THR A 380 1.51 1.83 1.50
C THR A 380 2.21 2.22 0.22
N TYR A 381 3.43 1.70 0.01
CA TYR A 381 4.22 1.98 -1.17
C TYR A 381 5.03 0.75 -1.59
N THR A 382 5.49 0.71 -2.84
CA THR A 382 5.98 -0.54 -3.43
C THR A 382 6.96 -0.29 -4.57
N LEU A 383 7.66 -1.34 -4.96
CA LEU A 383 8.31 -1.50 -6.26
C LEU A 383 7.49 -2.39 -7.19
N ASN A 384 6.35 -2.92 -6.75
CA ASN A 384 5.48 -3.97 -7.23
C ASN A 384 5.96 -5.37 -6.78
N TRP A 385 6.96 -5.99 -7.40
CA TRP A 385 7.57 -7.26 -6.94
C TRP A 385 8.80 -7.01 -6.06
N ASP A 386 9.28 -8.07 -5.39
CA ASP A 386 10.52 -8.01 -4.59
C ASP A 386 11.67 -7.51 -5.43
N PHE A 387 12.25 -6.39 -5.01
CA PHE A 387 13.32 -5.67 -5.71
C PHE A 387 12.91 -5.11 -7.08
N GLY A 388 11.59 -4.98 -7.36
CA GLY A 388 11.05 -4.40 -8.57
C GLY A 388 11.53 -5.07 -9.86
N SER A 389 11.89 -4.29 -10.85
CA SER A 389 12.37 -4.79 -12.15
C SER A 389 13.77 -5.45 -12.11
N GLY A 390 14.43 -5.46 -10.93
CA GLY A 390 15.82 -5.90 -10.79
C GLY A 390 16.86 -4.96 -11.39
N VAL A 391 16.44 -3.83 -11.93
CA VAL A 391 17.37 -2.81 -12.46
C VAL A 391 17.76 -1.84 -11.36
N VAL A 392 19.05 -1.76 -11.06
CA VAL A 392 19.62 -0.74 -10.20
C VAL A 392 20.17 0.40 -11.04
N VAL A 393 19.81 1.64 -10.73
CA VAL A 393 20.35 2.81 -11.43
C VAL A 393 21.82 2.99 -11.06
N LYS A 394 22.72 2.69 -12.00
CA LYS A 394 24.15 2.74 -11.80
C LYS A 394 24.62 4.14 -11.41
N GLY A 395 25.44 4.23 -10.38
CA GLY A 395 25.92 5.48 -9.78
C GLY A 395 24.92 6.19 -8.87
N ALA A 396 23.64 5.76 -8.87
CA ALA A 396 22.61 6.24 -7.96
C ALA A 396 22.21 5.20 -6.92
N GLY A 397 22.36 3.90 -7.19
CA GLY A 397 22.25 2.80 -6.23
C GLY A 397 20.83 2.43 -5.79
N PHE A 398 19.77 2.92 -6.45
CA PHE A 398 18.40 2.56 -6.14
C PHE A 398 17.76 1.67 -7.21
N LEU A 399 16.83 0.82 -6.78
CA LEU A 399 16.06 -0.08 -7.64
C LEU A 399 14.93 0.66 -8.35
N LEU A 400 14.65 0.26 -9.58
CA LEU A 400 13.47 0.67 -10.33
C LEU A 400 12.33 -0.34 -10.13
N ASN A 401 11.11 0.18 -10.09
CA ASN A 401 9.90 -0.59 -10.00
C ASN A 401 9.63 -1.43 -11.26
N ASP A 402 8.73 -2.40 -11.15
CA ASP A 402 8.11 -3.14 -12.24
C ASP A 402 6.58 -2.94 -12.25
N GLU A 403 6.15 -1.73 -11.92
CA GLU A 403 4.76 -1.38 -11.69
C GLU A 403 3.92 -1.38 -12.98
N MET A 404 4.56 -1.38 -14.15
CA MET A 404 3.85 -1.49 -15.43
C MET A 404 3.11 -2.83 -15.60
N ASP A 405 3.48 -3.87 -14.80
CA ASP A 405 2.77 -5.15 -14.78
C ASP A 405 1.34 -5.05 -14.23
N ASP A 406 1.06 -4.04 -13.41
CA ASP A 406 -0.28 -3.78 -12.87
C ASP A 406 -1.30 -3.31 -13.91
N PHE A 407 -0.86 -2.93 -15.11
CA PHE A 407 -1.76 -2.74 -16.24
C PHE A 407 -2.28 -4.07 -16.80
N SER A 408 -3.44 -3.98 -17.47
CA SER A 408 -3.93 -5.08 -18.32
C SER A 408 -3.14 -5.11 -19.60
N SER A 409 -2.07 -5.91 -19.67
CA SER A 409 -1.25 -6.10 -20.87
C SER A 409 -2.08 -6.65 -22.03
N LYS A 410 -3.10 -7.47 -21.72
CA LYS A 410 -4.12 -7.95 -22.64
C LYS A 410 -5.43 -8.13 -21.89
N PRO A 411 -6.54 -7.47 -22.29
CA PRO A 411 -7.84 -7.63 -21.65
C PRO A 411 -8.27 -9.10 -21.54
N GLY A 412 -8.75 -9.50 -20.36
CA GLY A 412 -9.17 -10.88 -20.09
C GLY A 412 -8.03 -11.87 -19.80
N VAL A 413 -6.76 -11.43 -19.85
CA VAL A 413 -5.60 -12.22 -19.46
C VAL A 413 -5.10 -11.70 -18.10
N ALA A 414 -4.73 -12.63 -17.22
CA ALA A 414 -4.19 -12.30 -15.91
C ALA A 414 -2.77 -11.72 -16.04
N ASN A 415 -2.45 -10.71 -15.20
CA ASN A 415 -1.08 -10.25 -15.00
C ASN A 415 -0.29 -11.23 -14.10
N ALA A 416 0.92 -10.90 -13.71
CA ALA A 416 1.75 -11.76 -12.84
C ALA A 416 1.12 -12.01 -11.46
N PHE A 417 0.27 -11.12 -10.97
CA PHE A 417 -0.54 -11.33 -9.75
C PHE A 417 -1.81 -12.15 -9.98
N GLY A 418 -2.01 -12.71 -11.17
CA GLY A 418 -3.23 -13.43 -11.52
C GLY A 418 -4.47 -12.55 -11.63
N VAL A 419 -4.32 -11.23 -11.61
CA VAL A 419 -5.42 -10.29 -11.70
C VAL A 419 -5.82 -10.06 -13.14
N VAL A 420 -7.07 -10.36 -13.45
CA VAL A 420 -7.66 -10.06 -14.76
C VAL A 420 -8.16 -8.62 -14.75
N GLY A 421 -7.88 -7.90 -15.82
CA GLY A 421 -8.40 -6.54 -16.03
C GLY A 421 -9.02 -6.38 -17.41
N SER A 422 -9.75 -5.27 -17.57
CA SER A 422 -10.40 -4.85 -18.81
C SER A 422 -9.60 -3.76 -19.54
N ASP A 423 -10.16 -3.24 -20.63
CA ASP A 423 -9.64 -2.07 -21.32
C ASP A 423 -9.56 -0.81 -20.43
N ALA A 424 -10.37 -0.74 -19.35
CA ALA A 424 -10.31 0.36 -18.40
C ALA A 424 -8.91 0.52 -17.78
N ASN A 425 -8.17 -0.59 -17.60
CA ASN A 425 -6.80 -0.61 -17.09
C ASN A 425 -5.75 -0.93 -18.17
N ALA A 426 -6.04 -0.74 -19.46
CA ALA A 426 -5.05 -0.91 -20.52
C ALA A 426 -3.97 0.18 -20.43
N ILE A 427 -2.75 -0.14 -20.95
CA ILE A 427 -1.61 0.77 -20.97
C ILE A 427 -1.91 1.96 -21.89
N GLU A 428 -1.73 3.19 -21.35
CA GLU A 428 -1.77 4.43 -22.09
C GLU A 428 -0.68 5.38 -21.56
N PRO A 429 -0.03 6.20 -22.41
CA PRO A 429 0.98 7.17 -21.98
C PRO A 429 0.48 8.11 -20.88
N GLY A 430 1.25 8.23 -19.78
CA GLY A 430 0.90 9.09 -18.65
C GLY A 430 -0.20 8.59 -17.71
N LYS A 431 -0.78 7.41 -17.98
CA LYS A 431 -1.82 6.78 -17.16
C LYS A 431 -1.20 6.12 -15.92
N ARG A 432 -1.95 6.15 -14.82
CA ARG A 432 -1.64 5.35 -13.62
C ARG A 432 -2.25 3.96 -13.73
N MET A 433 -1.46 2.94 -13.45
CA MET A 433 -1.93 1.57 -13.36
C MET A 433 -2.82 1.38 -12.12
N LEU A 434 -3.86 0.56 -12.25
CA LEU A 434 -4.75 0.20 -11.16
C LEU A 434 -3.98 -0.47 -10.03
N SER A 435 -4.25 -0.05 -8.80
CA SER A 435 -3.64 -0.60 -7.59
C SER A 435 -4.67 -1.30 -6.71
N SER A 436 -4.20 -2.11 -5.76
CA SER A 436 -5.00 -2.62 -4.64
C SER A 436 -4.53 -2.07 -3.29
N MET A 437 -3.47 -1.26 -3.25
CA MET A 437 -2.97 -0.64 -2.03
C MET A 437 -4.03 0.24 -1.39
N SER A 438 -4.33 -0.02 -0.12
CA SER A 438 -5.48 0.57 0.58
C SER A 438 -5.06 1.09 1.96
N PRO A 439 -4.11 2.04 2.03
CA PRO A 439 -3.78 2.64 3.32
C PRO A 439 -5.04 3.25 3.93
N SER A 440 -5.35 2.89 5.18
CA SER A 440 -6.66 3.14 5.80
C SER A 440 -6.51 3.73 7.20
N ILE A 441 -7.40 4.67 7.53
CA ILE A 441 -7.53 5.26 8.86
C ILE A 441 -9.00 5.18 9.26
N VAL A 442 -9.27 4.62 10.44
CA VAL A 442 -10.60 4.60 11.03
C VAL A 442 -10.67 5.67 12.13
N THR A 443 -11.75 6.43 12.11
CA THR A 443 -12.08 7.38 13.19
C THR A 443 -13.40 7.01 13.85
N ARG A 444 -13.50 7.30 15.15
CA ARG A 444 -14.74 7.26 15.93
C ARG A 444 -14.86 8.56 16.70
N ASP A 445 -16.00 9.20 16.63
CA ASP A 445 -16.26 10.51 17.28
C ASP A 445 -15.19 11.56 16.94
N GLY A 446 -14.68 11.56 15.70
CA GLY A 446 -13.65 12.49 15.22
C GLY A 446 -12.22 12.18 15.68
N HIS A 447 -12.00 11.10 16.42
CA HIS A 447 -10.67 10.67 16.87
C HIS A 447 -10.19 9.43 16.11
N VAL A 448 -8.90 9.36 15.82
CA VAL A 448 -8.29 8.16 15.22
C VAL A 448 -8.41 6.98 16.18
N SER A 449 -9.03 5.90 15.71
CA SER A 449 -9.21 4.67 16.49
C SER A 449 -8.36 3.51 15.95
N LEU A 450 -8.04 3.52 14.64
CA LEU A 450 -7.22 2.48 14.01
C LEU A 450 -6.52 3.05 12.78
N VAL A 451 -5.24 2.71 12.60
CA VAL A 451 -4.45 3.00 11.41
C VAL A 451 -3.92 1.68 10.88
N LEU A 452 -4.28 1.34 9.66
CA LEU A 452 -3.94 0.02 9.11
C LEU A 452 -3.71 0.03 7.61
N GLY A 453 -3.02 -0.99 7.17
CA GLY A 453 -2.76 -1.39 5.80
C GLY A 453 -1.90 -2.64 5.81
N THR A 454 -1.64 -3.20 4.66
CA THR A 454 -0.85 -4.43 4.54
C THR A 454 -0.24 -4.53 3.15
N PRO A 455 0.88 -5.25 2.98
CA PRO A 455 1.26 -5.80 1.69
C PRO A 455 0.30 -6.91 1.25
N GLY A 456 0.40 -7.38 -0.01
CA GLY A 456 -0.31 -8.58 -0.45
C GLY A 456 -1.05 -8.47 -1.79
N GLY A 457 -0.68 -7.55 -2.68
CA GLY A 457 -1.29 -7.43 -4.01
C GLY A 457 -2.81 -7.26 -3.95
N SER A 458 -3.58 -8.02 -4.71
CA SER A 458 -5.04 -7.93 -4.71
C SER A 458 -5.70 -8.37 -3.39
N ARG A 459 -4.97 -9.07 -2.50
CA ARG A 459 -5.45 -9.44 -1.17
C ARG A 459 -5.40 -8.31 -0.13
N ILE A 460 -4.84 -7.16 -0.45
CA ILE A 460 -4.68 -6.04 0.48
C ILE A 460 -6.03 -5.62 1.07
N PHE A 461 -7.02 -5.31 0.25
CA PHE A 461 -8.31 -4.84 0.76
C PHE A 461 -9.12 -5.96 1.44
N THR A 462 -8.98 -7.22 1.04
CA THR A 462 -9.64 -8.34 1.73
C THR A 462 -9.03 -8.59 3.10
N SER A 463 -7.71 -8.47 3.25
CA SER A 463 -7.04 -8.56 4.54
C SER A 463 -7.44 -7.40 5.47
N ILE A 464 -7.50 -6.17 4.97
CA ILE A 464 -8.00 -5.02 5.72
C ILE A 464 -9.44 -5.26 6.17
N PHE A 465 -10.30 -5.76 5.27
CA PHE A 465 -11.68 -6.09 5.58
C PHE A 465 -11.79 -7.14 6.71
N GLN A 466 -10.95 -8.18 6.69
CA GLN A 466 -10.93 -9.19 7.75
C GLN A 466 -10.46 -8.60 9.09
N VAL A 467 -9.44 -7.74 9.09
CA VAL A 467 -9.00 -7.04 10.32
C VAL A 467 -10.14 -6.18 10.87
N LEU A 468 -10.81 -5.40 10.03
CA LEU A 468 -11.96 -4.59 10.46
C LEU A 468 -13.07 -5.45 11.07
N ASN A 469 -13.39 -6.61 10.48
CA ASN A 469 -14.37 -7.55 11.02
C ASN A 469 -13.98 -8.20 12.37
N ASN A 470 -12.69 -8.26 12.67
CA ASN A 470 -12.19 -8.83 13.92
C ASN A 470 -12.08 -7.77 15.04
N VAL A 471 -11.98 -6.49 14.68
CA VAL A 471 -11.84 -5.39 15.63
C VAL A 471 -13.20 -4.83 16.01
N TYR A 472 -14.13 -4.78 15.08
CA TYR A 472 -15.47 -4.19 15.22
C TYR A 472 -16.58 -5.24 15.01
#